data_754ea6bd4702393747e0c398c6263ea0
#
_entry.id   754ea6bd4702393747e0c398c6263ea0
#
_cell.length_a   1.000
_cell.length_b   1.000
_cell.length_c   1.000
_cell.angle_alpha   90.00
_cell.angle_beta   90.00
_cell.angle_gamma   90.00
#
_symmetry.space_group_name_H-M   'P 1'
#
loop_
_entity.id
_entity.type
_entity.pdbx_description
1 polymer ?
#
loop_
_entity_poly.entity_id
_entity_poly.type
_entity_poly.pdbx_seq_one_letter_code
_entity_poly.pdbx_strand_id
1 'polypeptide(L)'
;MAKRTHARRNPTTEALRRAYGLMRARFGYQHWWPGETPFEVCVGAILTQNTAWTNVERAIANLKAARVLEPGKLFALPEPEVARLIRPAGCFNVKARRLRALLRALVETYGGDLKKLFAGEISTVRERLLAIHGIGPETADSLLLYAGEHHSFVIDAYTKRICSRHGWGPQSKVHSPKSSGNYDELKSLCESALNQKAGAARLDYWQDYHAQLVMVGKHFCRARAPRCDACPLKPLLPR
;
A
#
# COMPACT_ATOMS: atom_id res chain seq x y z
N MET A 1 -31.53 36.79 -3.58
CA MET A 1 -31.28 35.51 -4.30
C MET A 1 -29.78 35.25 -4.39
N ALA A 2 -29.23 34.39 -3.56
CA ALA A 2 -27.80 34.08 -3.56
C ALA A 2 -27.50 33.10 -4.70
N LYS A 3 -26.66 33.50 -5.65
CA LYS A 3 -26.16 32.62 -6.73
C LYS A 3 -25.30 31.51 -6.10
N ARG A 4 -25.78 30.29 -6.07
CA ARG A 4 -24.97 29.09 -5.78
C ARG A 4 -23.89 28.99 -6.87
N THR A 5 -22.68 29.44 -6.54
CA THR A 5 -21.50 29.16 -7.36
C THR A 5 -21.27 27.65 -7.36
N HIS A 6 -21.59 26.99 -8.45
CA HIS A 6 -21.19 25.61 -8.71
C HIS A 6 -19.65 25.61 -8.78
N ALA A 7 -18.99 25.20 -7.71
CA ALA A 7 -17.56 24.94 -7.74
C ALA A 7 -17.30 23.94 -8.90
N ARG A 8 -16.50 24.35 -9.89
CA ARG A 8 -16.10 23.49 -11.01
C ARG A 8 -15.49 22.22 -10.42
N ARG A 9 -16.14 21.09 -10.60
CA ARG A 9 -15.62 19.79 -10.17
C ARG A 9 -14.26 19.59 -10.84
N ASN A 10 -13.24 19.27 -10.04
CA ASN A 10 -11.90 18.96 -10.56
C ASN A 10 -11.99 17.69 -11.43
N PRO A 11 -11.66 17.76 -12.73
CA PRO A 11 -11.78 16.63 -13.66
C PRO A 11 -11.04 15.37 -13.18
N THR A 12 -9.88 15.53 -12.53
CA THR A 12 -9.11 14.43 -11.96
C THR A 12 -9.86 13.75 -10.81
N THR A 13 -10.50 14.52 -9.94
CA THR A 13 -11.31 13.98 -8.84
C THR A 13 -12.48 13.14 -9.37
N GLU A 14 -13.15 13.62 -10.41
CA GLU A 14 -14.25 12.88 -11.03
C GLU A 14 -13.77 11.60 -11.71
N ALA A 15 -12.64 11.68 -12.44
CA ALA A 15 -12.01 10.52 -13.07
C ALA A 15 -11.60 9.45 -12.05
N LEU A 16 -10.94 9.82 -10.94
CA LEU A 16 -10.58 8.90 -9.86
C LEU A 16 -11.82 8.22 -9.25
N ARG A 17 -12.89 8.98 -8.99
CA ARG A 17 -14.14 8.40 -8.46
C ARG A 17 -14.80 7.43 -9.44
N ARG A 18 -14.83 7.76 -10.72
CA ARG A 18 -15.38 6.90 -11.78
C ARG A 18 -14.52 5.65 -12.00
N ALA A 19 -13.20 5.77 -11.86
CA ALA A 19 -12.27 4.65 -12.00
C ALA A 19 -12.64 3.49 -11.08
N TYR A 20 -13.04 3.75 -9.84
CA TYR A 20 -13.45 2.71 -8.90
C TYR A 20 -14.59 1.84 -9.44
N GLY A 21 -15.64 2.46 -9.93
CA GLY A 21 -16.79 1.74 -10.50
C GLY A 21 -16.38 0.85 -11.67
N LEU A 22 -15.53 1.36 -12.57
CA LEU A 22 -15.03 0.59 -13.73
C LEU A 22 -14.15 -0.60 -13.30
N MET A 23 -13.29 -0.40 -12.32
CA MET A 23 -12.43 -1.46 -11.78
C MET A 23 -13.26 -2.52 -11.07
N ARG A 24 -14.19 -2.11 -10.19
CA ARG A 24 -15.11 -3.01 -9.47
C ARG A 24 -15.98 -3.84 -10.42
N ALA A 25 -16.49 -3.24 -11.47
CA ALA A 25 -17.27 -3.95 -12.48
C ALA A 25 -16.44 -5.03 -13.19
N ARG A 26 -15.12 -4.82 -13.34
CA ARG A 26 -14.22 -5.76 -14.02
C ARG A 26 -13.70 -6.87 -13.11
N PHE A 27 -13.40 -6.59 -11.85
CA PHE A 27 -12.67 -7.50 -10.98
C PHE A 27 -13.47 -7.99 -9.76
N GLY A 28 -14.61 -7.37 -9.47
CA GLY A 28 -15.32 -7.62 -8.20
C GLY A 28 -14.61 -6.99 -7.00
N TYR A 29 -15.06 -7.31 -5.80
CA TYR A 29 -14.41 -6.90 -4.55
C TYR A 29 -13.18 -7.76 -4.29
N GLN A 30 -12.07 -7.14 -3.87
CA GLN A 30 -10.78 -7.84 -3.83
C GLN A 30 -10.45 -8.50 -2.47
N HIS A 31 -11.18 -8.18 -1.40
CA HIS A 31 -10.89 -8.71 -0.06
C HIS A 31 -9.40 -8.57 0.31
N TRP A 32 -8.83 -7.41 0.01
CA TRP A 32 -7.42 -7.14 0.25
C TRP A 32 -7.25 -6.54 1.66
N TRP A 33 -6.28 -6.90 2.43
CA TRP A 33 -5.05 -7.65 2.28
C TRP A 33 -5.26 -9.12 2.64
N PRO A 34 -4.66 -10.09 1.92
CA PRO A 34 -4.78 -11.50 2.21
C PRO A 34 -3.86 -11.92 3.37
N GLY A 35 -4.12 -11.49 4.58
CA GLY A 35 -3.43 -11.85 5.80
C GLY A 35 -4.44 -12.16 6.91
N GLU A 36 -4.16 -13.16 7.73
CA GLU A 36 -5.06 -13.61 8.80
C GLU A 36 -4.98 -12.71 10.05
N THR A 37 -3.86 -12.04 10.24
CA THR A 37 -3.63 -11.17 11.40
C THR A 37 -2.94 -9.86 10.99
N PRO A 38 -3.12 -8.76 11.77
CA PRO A 38 -2.39 -7.52 11.52
C PRO A 38 -0.88 -7.70 11.50
N PHE A 39 -0.33 -8.62 12.29
CA PHE A 39 1.10 -8.91 12.28
C PHE A 39 1.53 -9.61 10.98
N GLU A 40 0.75 -10.55 10.48
CA GLU A 40 0.99 -11.18 9.18
C GLU A 40 0.98 -10.13 8.05
N VAL A 41 0.06 -9.17 8.11
CA VAL A 41 0.03 -8.03 7.17
C VAL A 41 1.32 -7.22 7.25
N CYS A 42 1.81 -6.92 8.44
CA CYS A 42 3.08 -6.20 8.64
C CYS A 42 4.28 -6.96 8.03
N VAL A 43 4.36 -8.25 8.25
CA VAL A 43 5.41 -9.12 7.67
C VAL A 43 5.26 -9.13 6.15
N GLY A 44 4.05 -9.33 5.64
CA GLY A 44 3.75 -9.36 4.21
C GLY A 44 4.13 -8.05 3.50
N ALA A 45 3.87 -6.90 4.11
CA ALA A 45 4.23 -5.59 3.56
C ALA A 45 5.75 -5.41 3.37
N ILE A 46 6.57 -5.96 4.27
CA ILE A 46 8.03 -5.94 4.10
C ILE A 46 8.45 -6.99 3.06
N LEU A 47 7.86 -8.17 3.09
CA LEU A 47 8.24 -9.26 2.19
C LEU A 47 7.83 -8.98 0.74
N THR A 48 6.77 -8.19 0.48
CA THR A 48 6.32 -7.87 -0.88
C THR A 48 7.19 -6.84 -1.60
N GLN A 49 8.13 -6.20 -0.90
CA GLN A 49 9.03 -5.22 -1.51
C GLN A 49 9.80 -5.85 -2.68
N ASN A 50 9.54 -5.36 -3.91
CA ASN A 50 10.18 -5.82 -5.15
C ASN A 50 10.07 -7.34 -5.42
N THR A 51 8.94 -7.97 -5.07
CA THR A 51 8.70 -9.38 -5.40
C THR A 51 7.24 -9.65 -5.72
N ALA A 52 6.97 -10.78 -6.36
CA ALA A 52 5.60 -11.23 -6.63
C ALA A 52 4.95 -11.77 -5.35
N TRP A 53 3.64 -11.54 -5.19
CA TRP A 53 2.89 -11.96 -4.01
C TRP A 53 2.98 -13.47 -3.75
N THR A 54 2.97 -14.31 -4.80
CA THR A 54 3.13 -15.77 -4.69
C THR A 54 4.42 -16.21 -3.99
N ASN A 55 5.47 -15.39 -4.05
CA ASN A 55 6.71 -15.61 -3.31
C ASN A 55 6.58 -15.24 -1.84
N VAL A 56 5.80 -14.20 -1.55
CA VAL A 56 5.48 -13.77 -0.17
C VAL A 56 4.64 -14.84 0.52
N GLU A 57 3.62 -15.38 -0.15
CA GLU A 57 2.79 -16.48 0.37
C GLU A 57 3.62 -17.66 0.79
N ARG A 58 4.59 -18.08 -0.05
CA ARG A 58 5.51 -19.19 0.29
C ARG A 58 6.38 -18.86 1.51
N ALA A 59 6.88 -17.64 1.63
CA ALA A 59 7.67 -17.22 2.77
C ALA A 59 6.82 -17.17 4.06
N ILE A 60 5.60 -16.65 4.00
CA ILE A 60 4.66 -16.65 5.13
C ILE A 60 4.29 -18.08 5.53
N ALA A 61 4.04 -18.97 4.57
CA ALA A 61 3.77 -20.39 4.85
C ALA A 61 4.93 -21.05 5.62
N ASN A 62 6.18 -20.76 5.26
CA ASN A 62 7.34 -21.26 6.00
C ASN A 62 7.37 -20.75 7.44
N LEU A 63 7.07 -19.44 7.67
CA LEU A 63 7.01 -18.87 9.01
C LEU A 63 5.87 -19.47 9.85
N LYS A 64 4.71 -19.72 9.24
CA LYS A 64 3.57 -20.42 9.89
C LYS A 64 3.94 -21.85 10.23
N ALA A 65 4.53 -22.61 9.30
CA ALA A 65 4.96 -23.98 9.54
C ALA A 65 5.99 -24.10 10.66
N ALA A 66 6.90 -23.13 10.77
CA ALA A 66 7.85 -23.02 11.87
C ALA A 66 7.21 -22.52 13.19
N ARG A 67 5.93 -22.12 13.18
CA ARG A 67 5.18 -21.57 14.33
C ARG A 67 5.83 -20.32 14.95
N VAL A 68 6.46 -19.49 14.12
CA VAL A 68 7.19 -18.28 14.55
C VAL A 68 6.58 -16.98 14.06
N LEU A 69 5.41 -17.01 13.40
CA LEU A 69 4.74 -15.82 12.89
C LEU A 69 4.01 -15.03 14.01
N GLU A 70 4.77 -14.67 15.03
CA GLU A 70 4.36 -13.84 16.16
C GLU A 70 5.53 -12.88 16.51
N PRO A 71 5.25 -11.63 16.97
CA PRO A 71 6.29 -10.63 17.19
C PRO A 71 7.48 -11.13 18.00
N GLY A 72 7.23 -11.63 19.22
CA GLY A 72 8.28 -12.09 20.13
C GLY A 72 9.02 -13.33 19.63
N LYS A 73 8.31 -14.31 19.06
CA LYS A 73 8.92 -15.54 18.54
C LYS A 73 9.81 -15.25 17.33
N LEU A 74 9.34 -14.42 16.40
CA LEU A 74 10.11 -14.06 15.21
C LEU A 74 11.33 -13.19 15.57
N PHE A 75 11.18 -12.29 16.56
CA PHE A 75 12.27 -11.46 17.05
C PHE A 75 13.36 -12.27 17.76
N ALA A 76 12.99 -13.36 18.45
CA ALA A 76 13.93 -14.23 19.16
C ALA A 76 14.82 -15.05 18.22
N LEU A 77 14.41 -15.25 16.96
CA LEU A 77 15.23 -15.99 16.00
C LEU A 77 16.47 -15.21 15.59
N PRO A 78 17.61 -15.91 15.39
CA PRO A 78 18.77 -15.32 14.73
C PRO A 78 18.44 -14.84 13.31
N GLU A 79 19.03 -13.71 12.88
CA GLU A 79 18.80 -13.14 11.54
C GLU A 79 19.02 -14.15 10.39
N PRO A 80 20.07 -15.02 10.42
CA PRO A 80 20.26 -16.03 9.38
C PRO A 80 19.11 -17.04 9.29
N GLU A 81 18.48 -17.37 10.41
CA GLU A 81 17.34 -18.28 10.44
C GLU A 81 16.08 -17.62 9.86
N VAL A 82 15.82 -16.36 10.19
CA VAL A 82 14.76 -15.57 9.55
C VAL A 82 15.00 -15.52 8.04
N ALA A 83 16.21 -15.20 7.60
CA ALA A 83 16.59 -15.14 6.19
C ALA A 83 16.35 -16.48 5.47
N ARG A 84 16.65 -17.61 6.11
CA ARG A 84 16.39 -18.97 5.59
C ARG A 84 14.89 -19.20 5.37
N LEU A 85 14.06 -18.89 6.35
CA LEU A 85 12.61 -19.08 6.29
C LEU A 85 11.96 -18.23 5.21
N ILE A 86 12.38 -16.97 5.05
CA ILE A 86 11.82 -16.04 4.07
C ILE A 86 12.51 -16.09 2.69
N ARG A 87 13.39 -17.05 2.45
CA ARG A 87 14.15 -17.18 1.19
C ARG A 87 13.28 -17.09 -0.08
N PRO A 88 12.06 -17.66 -0.12
CA PRO A 88 11.19 -17.53 -1.29
C PRO A 88 10.87 -16.10 -1.68
N ALA A 89 10.83 -15.15 -0.74
CA ALA A 89 10.52 -13.74 -1.02
C ALA A 89 11.60 -13.00 -1.82
N GLY A 90 12.78 -13.59 -2.05
CA GLY A 90 13.91 -12.93 -2.72
C GLY A 90 14.54 -11.81 -1.88
N CYS A 91 15.76 -11.39 -2.19
CA CYS A 91 16.50 -10.40 -1.39
C CYS A 91 16.44 -10.65 0.11
N PHE A 92 16.39 -11.93 0.50
CA PHE A 92 16.00 -12.38 1.82
C PHE A 92 16.90 -11.86 2.95
N ASN A 93 18.21 -11.69 2.71
CA ASN A 93 19.11 -11.08 3.71
C ASN A 93 18.75 -9.62 4.01
N VAL A 94 18.41 -8.84 2.97
CA VAL A 94 17.97 -7.46 3.15
C VAL A 94 16.61 -7.41 3.86
N LYS A 95 15.70 -8.28 3.47
CA LYS A 95 14.36 -8.36 4.07
C LYS A 95 14.40 -8.85 5.51
N ALA A 96 15.31 -9.79 5.86
CA ALA A 96 15.52 -10.21 7.24
C ALA A 96 15.97 -9.03 8.10
N ARG A 97 16.91 -8.21 7.65
CA ARG A 97 17.33 -6.99 8.37
C ARG A 97 16.18 -5.99 8.53
N ARG A 98 15.36 -5.77 7.49
CA ARG A 98 14.19 -4.87 7.56
C ARG A 98 13.12 -5.40 8.54
N LEU A 99 12.83 -6.70 8.48
CA LEU A 99 11.93 -7.35 9.44
C LEU A 99 12.48 -7.20 10.87
N ARG A 100 13.77 -7.42 11.06
CA ARG A 100 14.39 -7.28 12.37
C ARG A 100 14.32 -5.84 12.91
N ALA A 101 14.44 -4.84 12.04
CA ALA A 101 14.27 -3.44 12.44
C ALA A 101 12.83 -3.15 12.89
N LEU A 102 11.82 -3.64 12.15
CA LEU A 102 10.43 -3.53 12.57
C LEU A 102 10.16 -4.28 13.88
N LEU A 103 10.63 -5.53 13.97
CA LEU A 103 10.47 -6.36 15.18
C LEU A 103 11.10 -5.74 16.39
N ARG A 104 12.32 -5.17 16.26
CA ARG A 104 12.99 -4.45 17.34
C ARG A 104 12.13 -3.31 17.85
N ALA A 105 11.68 -2.42 16.95
CA ALA A 105 10.81 -1.31 17.33
C ALA A 105 9.53 -1.81 18.01
N LEU A 106 8.89 -2.84 17.45
CA LEU A 106 7.64 -3.38 17.97
C LEU A 106 7.82 -4.05 19.33
N VAL A 107 8.84 -4.89 19.50
CA VAL A 107 9.02 -5.68 20.74
C VAL A 107 9.67 -4.84 21.85
N GLU A 108 10.76 -4.13 21.55
CA GLU A 108 11.50 -3.39 22.58
C GLU A 108 10.77 -2.13 23.05
N THR A 109 10.03 -1.44 22.13
CA THR A 109 9.34 -0.19 22.49
C THR A 109 7.88 -0.42 22.89
N TYR A 110 7.20 -1.37 22.23
CA TYR A 110 5.74 -1.56 22.38
C TYR A 110 5.37 -2.92 22.97
N GLY A 111 6.34 -3.73 23.41
CA GLY A 111 6.08 -5.03 24.03
C GLY A 111 5.45 -6.06 23.09
N GLY A 112 5.62 -5.91 21.79
CA GLY A 112 5.00 -6.76 20.77
C GLY A 112 3.55 -6.40 20.43
N ASP A 113 3.02 -5.33 21.00
CA ASP A 113 1.63 -4.90 20.84
C ASP A 113 1.47 -3.91 19.67
N LEU A 114 0.89 -4.38 18.57
CA LEU A 114 0.60 -3.55 17.39
C LEU A 114 -0.38 -2.41 17.69
N LYS A 115 -1.33 -2.59 18.63
CA LYS A 115 -2.25 -1.51 18.99
C LYS A 115 -1.49 -0.32 19.57
N LYS A 116 -0.45 -0.58 20.37
CA LYS A 116 0.42 0.49 20.87
C LYS A 116 1.28 1.12 19.79
N LEU A 117 1.82 0.32 18.86
CA LEU A 117 2.58 0.84 17.71
C LEU A 117 1.73 1.78 16.86
N PHE A 118 0.48 1.44 16.61
CA PHE A 118 -0.44 2.21 15.77
C PHE A 118 -1.27 3.25 16.54
N ALA A 119 -1.11 3.38 17.86
CA ALA A 119 -1.87 4.35 18.65
C ALA A 119 -1.40 5.79 18.41
N GLY A 120 -2.35 6.71 18.33
CA GLY A 120 -2.13 8.15 18.21
C GLY A 120 -2.55 8.76 16.88
N GLU A 121 -2.17 10.03 16.68
CA GLU A 121 -2.44 10.74 15.44
C GLU A 121 -1.69 10.12 14.27
N ILE A 122 -2.34 10.05 13.11
CA ILE A 122 -1.83 9.35 11.91
C ILE A 122 -0.47 9.89 11.45
N SER A 123 -0.24 11.20 11.53
CA SER A 123 1.05 11.83 11.19
C SER A 123 2.16 11.32 12.07
N THR A 124 1.94 11.28 13.38
CA THR A 124 2.90 10.81 14.38
C THR A 124 3.18 9.31 14.21
N VAL A 125 2.15 8.51 13.95
CA VAL A 125 2.34 7.07 13.69
C VAL A 125 3.11 6.86 12.39
N ARG A 126 2.81 7.64 11.34
CA ARG A 126 3.55 7.57 10.07
C ARG A 126 5.02 7.94 10.24
N GLU A 127 5.35 9.01 10.95
CA GLU A 127 6.73 9.41 11.27
C GLU A 127 7.47 8.31 12.04
N ARG A 128 6.83 7.72 13.03
CA ARG A 128 7.35 6.58 13.80
C ARG A 128 7.69 5.39 12.90
N LEU A 129 6.83 5.04 11.95
CA LEU A 129 7.07 3.97 10.98
C LEU A 129 8.20 4.32 10.01
N LEU A 130 8.26 5.55 9.52
CA LEU A 130 9.31 6.02 8.61
C LEU A 130 10.69 6.06 9.28
N ALA A 131 10.76 6.20 10.59
CA ALA A 131 12.02 6.13 11.34
C ALA A 131 12.59 4.70 11.41
N ILE A 132 11.82 3.67 11.09
CA ILE A 132 12.27 2.27 11.09
C ILE A 132 13.06 1.99 9.82
N HIS A 133 14.29 1.49 9.97
CA HIS A 133 15.13 1.15 8.82
C HIS A 133 14.45 0.20 7.83
N GLY A 134 14.40 0.61 6.57
CA GLY A 134 13.81 -0.20 5.48
C GLY A 134 12.30 -0.02 5.29
N ILE A 135 11.66 0.85 6.07
CA ILE A 135 10.28 1.27 5.86
C ILE A 135 10.29 2.65 5.18
N GLY A 136 9.92 2.66 3.90
CA GLY A 136 9.69 3.89 3.14
C GLY A 136 8.21 4.28 3.14
N PRO A 137 7.84 5.41 2.47
CA PRO A 137 6.47 5.93 2.46
C PRO A 137 5.42 4.89 2.04
N GLU A 138 5.66 4.13 0.96
CA GLU A 138 4.76 3.08 0.48
C GLU A 138 4.52 1.99 1.54
N THR A 139 5.58 1.53 2.20
CA THR A 139 5.44 0.49 3.24
C THR A 139 4.78 1.06 4.50
N ALA A 140 5.13 2.28 4.92
CA ALA A 140 4.51 2.93 6.07
C ALA A 140 3.00 3.11 5.86
N ASP A 141 2.59 3.63 4.71
CA ASP A 141 1.17 3.83 4.39
C ASP A 141 0.42 2.49 4.20
N SER A 142 1.10 1.43 3.71
CA SER A 142 0.52 0.08 3.67
C SER A 142 0.30 -0.48 5.08
N LEU A 143 1.24 -0.30 5.99
CA LEU A 143 1.09 -0.71 7.39
C LEU A 143 -0.05 0.05 8.06
N LEU A 144 -0.15 1.35 7.83
CA LEU A 144 -1.23 2.19 8.36
C LEU A 144 -2.59 1.74 7.85
N LEU A 145 -2.74 1.56 6.53
CA LEU A 145 -4.02 1.25 5.92
C LEU A 145 -4.53 -0.15 6.26
N TYR A 146 -3.64 -1.15 6.25
CA TYR A 146 -4.04 -2.56 6.31
C TYR A 146 -3.84 -3.22 7.67
N ALA A 147 -2.82 -2.81 8.45
CA ALA A 147 -2.56 -3.38 9.76
C ALA A 147 -3.00 -2.46 10.91
N GLY A 148 -2.88 -1.15 10.73
CA GLY A 148 -3.25 -0.13 11.71
C GLY A 148 -4.66 0.42 11.56
N GLU A 149 -5.36 0.09 10.48
CA GLU A 149 -6.72 0.57 10.17
C GLU A 149 -6.84 2.11 10.15
N HIS A 150 -5.77 2.79 9.76
CA HIS A 150 -5.73 4.24 9.61
C HIS A 150 -6.08 4.66 8.18
N HIS A 151 -6.70 5.84 8.05
CA HIS A 151 -6.99 6.43 6.75
C HIS A 151 -5.71 7.00 6.11
N SER A 152 -4.90 6.12 5.53
CA SER A 152 -3.69 6.47 4.79
C SER A 152 -3.69 5.79 3.43
N PHE A 153 -3.83 6.57 2.35
CA PHE A 153 -3.89 6.00 1.01
C PHE A 153 -2.50 5.59 0.52
N VAL A 154 -2.39 4.40 -0.07
CA VAL A 154 -1.11 3.84 -0.53
C VAL A 154 -0.83 4.25 -1.98
N ILE A 155 0.36 4.75 -2.23
CA ILE A 155 0.85 5.08 -3.58
C ILE A 155 1.99 4.13 -3.96
N ASP A 156 1.64 2.99 -4.49
CA ASP A 156 2.59 1.99 -4.97
C ASP A 156 3.06 2.27 -6.41
N ALA A 157 3.93 1.43 -6.94
CA ALA A 157 4.43 1.55 -8.30
C ALA A 157 3.33 1.41 -9.36
N TYR A 158 2.27 0.65 -9.09
CA TYR A 158 1.11 0.53 -9.99
C TYR A 158 0.30 1.81 -10.00
N THR A 159 -0.03 2.34 -8.82
CA THR A 159 -0.75 3.60 -8.64
C THR A 159 -0.03 4.74 -9.35
N LYS A 160 1.28 4.92 -9.12
CA LYS A 160 2.10 5.94 -9.79
C LYS A 160 2.01 5.84 -11.32
N ARG A 161 2.17 4.63 -11.85
CA ARG A 161 2.15 4.39 -13.30
C ARG A 161 0.78 4.63 -13.92
N ILE A 162 -0.28 4.20 -13.25
CA ILE A 162 -1.66 4.42 -13.72
C ILE A 162 -1.95 5.92 -13.72
N CYS A 163 -1.72 6.60 -12.62
CA CYS A 163 -1.93 8.05 -12.51
C CYS A 163 -1.13 8.83 -13.56
N SER A 164 0.13 8.48 -13.77
CA SER A 164 0.98 9.11 -14.80
C SER A 164 0.40 8.94 -16.20
N ARG A 165 -0.05 7.75 -16.58
CA ARG A 165 -0.61 7.48 -17.91
C ARG A 165 -1.97 8.13 -18.15
N HIS A 166 -2.72 8.35 -17.10
CA HIS A 166 -4.03 9.00 -17.16
C HIS A 166 -3.98 10.51 -16.94
N GLY A 167 -2.80 11.10 -16.70
CA GLY A 167 -2.67 12.51 -16.36
C GLY A 167 -3.29 12.87 -15.01
N TRP A 168 -3.43 11.89 -14.11
CA TRP A 168 -3.94 12.09 -12.75
C TRP A 168 -2.80 12.36 -11.79
N GLY A 169 -2.23 13.51 -11.83
CA GLY A 169 -1.13 13.83 -10.94
C GLY A 169 -0.83 15.32 -10.92
N PRO A 170 -0.01 15.75 -9.99
CA PRO A 170 0.48 17.11 -10.01
C PRO A 170 1.22 17.35 -11.33
N GLN A 171 0.93 18.50 -11.95
CA GLN A 171 1.51 18.93 -13.24
C GLN A 171 3.00 19.29 -13.12
N SER A 172 3.68 18.86 -12.08
CA SER A 172 5.11 19.14 -11.90
C SER A 172 5.94 18.39 -12.94
N LYS A 173 6.70 19.13 -13.72
CA LYS A 173 7.57 18.66 -14.81
C LYS A 173 8.78 17.81 -14.35
N VAL A 174 8.81 17.36 -13.10
CA VAL A 174 9.94 16.62 -12.55
C VAL A 174 9.63 15.14 -12.51
N HIS A 175 9.89 14.47 -13.61
CA HIS A 175 9.86 13.01 -13.73
C HIS A 175 11.11 12.38 -13.08
N SER A 176 11.28 12.56 -11.78
CA SER A 176 12.28 11.79 -11.02
C SER A 176 11.58 10.68 -10.24
N PRO A 177 11.84 9.40 -10.53
CA PRO A 177 11.28 8.28 -9.79
C PRO A 177 11.69 8.23 -8.31
N LYS A 178 12.63 9.10 -7.90
CA LYS A 178 13.28 9.08 -6.58
C LYS A 178 12.87 10.23 -5.65
N SER A 179 12.02 11.19 -6.06
CA SER A 179 11.64 12.29 -5.19
C SER A 179 10.44 11.92 -4.30
N SER A 180 10.62 11.99 -2.99
CA SER A 180 9.54 11.84 -2.00
C SER A 180 8.39 12.85 -2.20
N GLY A 181 8.68 14.06 -2.71
CA GLY A 181 7.68 15.07 -3.00
C GLY A 181 6.57 14.61 -3.94
N ASN A 182 6.90 13.82 -4.95
CA ASN A 182 5.90 13.25 -5.86
C ASN A 182 4.99 12.19 -5.18
N TYR A 183 5.45 11.51 -4.13
CA TYR A 183 4.64 10.52 -3.40
C TYR A 183 3.55 11.21 -2.57
N ASP A 184 3.92 12.15 -1.72
CA ASP A 184 2.99 12.80 -0.79
C ASP A 184 1.98 13.71 -1.51
N GLU A 185 2.39 14.38 -2.60
CA GLU A 185 1.48 15.14 -3.46
C GLU A 185 0.42 14.25 -4.11
N LEU A 186 0.82 13.09 -4.66
CA LEU A 186 -0.11 12.15 -5.28
C LEU A 186 -1.01 11.50 -4.23
N LYS A 187 -0.48 11.20 -3.04
CA LYS A 187 -1.23 10.70 -1.90
C LYS A 187 -2.32 11.70 -1.51
N SER A 188 -1.96 12.97 -1.30
CA SER A 188 -2.90 14.03 -0.94
C SER A 188 -4.00 14.21 -1.99
N LEU A 189 -3.64 14.13 -3.28
CA LEU A 189 -4.61 14.17 -4.37
C LEU A 189 -5.60 13.01 -4.29
N CYS A 190 -5.12 11.78 -4.12
CA CYS A 190 -5.98 10.59 -4.00
C CYS A 190 -6.88 10.68 -2.76
N GLU A 191 -6.33 11.03 -1.61
CA GLU A 191 -7.07 11.17 -0.36
C GLU A 191 -8.17 12.23 -0.45
N SER A 192 -7.87 13.38 -1.04
CA SER A 192 -8.85 14.44 -1.28
C SER A 192 -9.93 14.03 -2.27
N ALA A 193 -9.56 13.35 -3.34
CA ALA A 193 -10.49 12.90 -4.37
C ALA A 193 -11.42 11.77 -3.88
N LEU A 194 -10.93 10.88 -3.02
CA LEU A 194 -11.60 9.64 -2.59
C LEU A 194 -12.19 9.74 -1.16
N ASN A 195 -12.51 10.94 -0.69
CA ASN A 195 -13.01 11.20 0.66
C ASN A 195 -14.55 11.16 0.81
N GLN A 196 -15.28 10.53 -0.14
CA GLN A 196 -16.75 10.53 -0.13
C GLN A 196 -17.36 9.72 1.01
N LYS A 197 -16.63 8.79 1.58
CA LYS A 197 -17.04 7.97 2.71
C LYS A 197 -16.36 8.43 3.99
N ALA A 198 -16.80 7.94 5.14
CA ALA A 198 -16.23 8.25 6.45
C ALA A 198 -16.04 6.98 7.27
N GLY A 199 -15.22 7.04 8.33
CA GLY A 199 -15.01 5.94 9.27
C GLY A 199 -14.63 4.62 8.59
N ALA A 200 -15.16 3.51 9.10
CA ALA A 200 -14.89 2.17 8.57
C ALA A 200 -15.23 2.01 7.08
N ALA A 201 -16.28 2.69 6.59
CA ALA A 201 -16.63 2.65 5.17
C ALA A 201 -15.59 3.33 4.27
N ARG A 202 -14.85 4.33 4.77
CA ARG A 202 -13.72 4.93 4.05
C ARG A 202 -12.53 3.99 4.04
N LEU A 203 -12.25 3.35 5.17
CA LEU A 203 -11.16 2.38 5.30
C LEU A 203 -11.32 1.25 4.28
N ASP A 204 -12.47 0.57 4.31
CA ASP A 204 -12.84 -0.48 3.36
C ASP A 204 -12.73 -0.02 1.90
N TYR A 205 -13.26 1.17 1.61
CA TYR A 205 -13.21 1.76 0.27
C TYR A 205 -11.78 2.01 -0.21
N TRP A 206 -10.89 2.52 0.65
CA TRP A 206 -9.51 2.78 0.27
C TRP A 206 -8.69 1.50 0.14
N GLN A 207 -8.94 0.52 0.99
CA GLN A 207 -8.32 -0.80 0.89
C GLN A 207 -8.68 -1.48 -0.44
N ASP A 208 -9.98 -1.54 -0.76
CA ASP A 208 -10.40 -2.12 -2.04
C ASP A 208 -9.95 -1.28 -3.25
N TYR A 209 -10.00 0.06 -3.16
CA TYR A 209 -9.55 0.92 -4.25
C TYR A 209 -8.08 0.66 -4.60
N HIS A 210 -7.20 0.61 -3.59
CA HIS A 210 -5.78 0.30 -3.80
C HIS A 210 -5.60 -1.10 -4.41
N ALA A 211 -6.30 -2.10 -3.91
CA ALA A 211 -6.28 -3.46 -4.46
C ALA A 211 -6.73 -3.49 -5.94
N GLN A 212 -7.76 -2.73 -6.30
CA GLN A 212 -8.21 -2.59 -7.69
C GLN A 212 -7.13 -1.99 -8.60
N LEU A 213 -6.39 -0.98 -8.12
CA LEU A 213 -5.25 -0.42 -8.86
C LEU A 213 -4.12 -1.46 -9.05
N VAL A 214 -3.85 -2.27 -8.03
CA VAL A 214 -2.90 -3.39 -8.15
C VAL A 214 -3.36 -4.36 -9.24
N MET A 215 -4.64 -4.72 -9.29
CA MET A 215 -5.20 -5.61 -10.34
C MET A 215 -5.06 -5.00 -11.73
N VAL A 216 -5.38 -3.72 -11.91
CA VAL A 216 -5.15 -3.01 -13.18
C VAL A 216 -3.67 -3.03 -13.56
N GLY A 217 -2.79 -2.75 -12.60
CA GLY A 217 -1.34 -2.71 -12.81
C GLY A 217 -0.76 -4.05 -13.25
N LYS A 218 -1.24 -5.14 -12.64
CA LYS A 218 -0.81 -6.52 -12.95
C LYS A 218 -1.30 -6.99 -14.32
N HIS A 219 -2.58 -6.78 -14.63
CA HIS A 219 -3.21 -7.39 -15.79
C HIS A 219 -3.16 -6.52 -17.05
N PHE A 220 -3.21 -5.20 -16.90
CA PHE A 220 -3.36 -4.27 -18.04
C PHE A 220 -2.27 -3.20 -18.09
N CYS A 221 -2.09 -2.42 -17.02
CA CYS A 221 -1.16 -1.29 -17.00
C CYS A 221 0.28 -1.74 -16.71
N ARG A 222 0.82 -2.66 -17.52
CA ARG A 222 2.18 -3.19 -17.37
C ARG A 222 3.22 -2.12 -17.67
N ALA A 223 4.42 -2.26 -17.09
CA ALA A 223 5.52 -1.33 -17.34
C ALA A 223 5.94 -1.34 -18.84
N ARG A 224 6.09 -2.56 -19.40
CA ARG A 224 6.33 -2.79 -20.83
C ARG A 224 5.06 -3.39 -21.45
N ALA A 225 4.78 -3.02 -22.69
CA ALA A 225 3.63 -3.48 -23.48
C ALA A 225 2.30 -3.42 -22.69
N PRO A 226 1.80 -2.21 -22.34
CA PRO A 226 0.53 -2.05 -21.65
C PRO A 226 -0.61 -2.50 -22.56
N ARG A 227 -1.64 -3.11 -21.97
CA ARG A 227 -2.83 -3.63 -22.67
C ARG A 227 -3.98 -2.64 -22.53
N CYS A 228 -3.79 -1.42 -23.05
CA CYS A 228 -4.74 -0.31 -22.86
C CYS A 228 -6.11 -0.59 -23.49
N ASP A 229 -6.16 -1.29 -24.61
CA ASP A 229 -7.42 -1.58 -25.31
C ASP A 229 -8.37 -2.46 -24.51
N ALA A 230 -7.85 -3.38 -23.72
CA ALA A 230 -8.61 -4.27 -22.86
C ALA A 230 -8.76 -3.74 -21.41
N CYS A 231 -8.15 -2.59 -21.10
CA CYS A 231 -8.11 -2.03 -19.75
C CYS A 231 -9.46 -1.44 -19.34
N PRO A 232 -9.99 -1.75 -18.15
CA PRO A 232 -11.23 -1.15 -17.67
C PRO A 232 -11.16 0.38 -17.56
N LEU A 233 -9.95 0.94 -17.41
CA LEU A 233 -9.73 2.38 -17.33
C LEU A 233 -9.55 3.06 -18.70
N LYS A 234 -9.62 2.32 -19.83
CA LYS A 234 -9.52 2.91 -21.19
C LYS A 234 -10.40 4.15 -21.39
N PRO A 235 -11.68 4.17 -20.94
CA PRO A 235 -12.54 5.34 -21.11
C PRO A 235 -12.08 6.62 -20.41
N LEU A 236 -11.08 6.52 -19.53
CA LEU A 236 -10.53 7.63 -18.76
C LEU A 236 -9.13 8.05 -19.23
N LEU A 237 -8.62 7.48 -20.31
CA LEU A 237 -7.35 7.94 -20.92
C LEU A 237 -7.53 9.35 -21.49
N PRO A 238 -6.52 10.22 -21.39
CA PRO A 238 -6.54 11.51 -22.05
C PRO A 238 -6.69 11.31 -23.58
N ARG A 239 -7.47 12.18 -24.20
CA ARG A 239 -7.65 12.23 -25.66
C ARG A 239 -6.45 12.87 -26.31
#